data_f598bafd435b8ebc352f2c63aa9aa49e
#
_entry.id   f598bafd435b8ebc352f2c63aa9aa49e
#
_cell.length_a   1.000
_cell.length_b   1.000
_cell.length_c   1.000
_cell.angle_alpha   90.00
_cell.angle_beta   90.00
_cell.angle_gamma   90.00
#
_symmetry.space_group_name_H-M   'P 1'
#
loop_
_entity.id
_entity.type
_entity.pdbx_description
1 polymer ?
#
loop_
_entity_poly.entity_id
_entity_poly.type
_entity_poly.pdbx_seq_one_letter_code
_entity_poly.pdbx_strand_id
1 'polypeptide(L)'
;VFFSGTYMARHDDMGGAAVHDPLAVMALTHPHLFTRAHRHVVVETAGDHTRGMTLIDERALIERRPPNCAMLTHVDADEAFDVIVEAIASFSR
;
A
#
# COMPACT_ATOMS: atom_id res chain seq x y z
N VAL A 1 11.14 15.39 10.71
CA VAL A 1 9.72 15.58 10.75
C VAL A 1 9.13 14.85 11.94
N PHE A 2 8.24 15.51 12.67
CA PHE A 2 7.72 15.00 13.96
C PHE A 2 7.07 13.63 13.84
N PHE A 3 6.18 13.45 12.85
CA PHE A 3 5.50 12.16 12.67
C PHE A 3 6.49 11.03 12.39
N SER A 4 7.46 11.28 11.53
CA SER A 4 8.49 10.28 11.20
C SER A 4 9.31 9.89 12.44
N GLY A 5 9.71 10.86 13.26
CA GLY A 5 10.42 10.59 14.50
C GLY A 5 9.59 9.78 15.49
N THR A 6 8.30 10.09 15.63
CA THR A 6 7.40 9.33 16.49
C THR A 6 7.21 7.91 15.99
N TYR A 7 7.04 7.73 14.69
CA TYR A 7 6.91 6.42 14.07
C TYR A 7 8.17 5.58 14.30
N MET A 8 9.34 6.17 14.07
CA MET A 8 10.63 5.50 14.26
C MET A 8 10.85 5.04 15.71
N ALA A 9 10.37 5.83 16.68
CA ALA A 9 10.46 5.47 18.09
C ALA A 9 9.65 4.21 18.43
N ARG A 10 8.59 3.94 17.67
CA ARG A 10 7.74 2.74 17.85
C ARG A 10 8.18 1.56 17.00
N HIS A 11 8.86 1.82 15.90
CA HIS A 11 9.24 0.82 14.90
C HIS A 11 10.73 0.99 14.58
N ASP A 12 11.55 0.78 15.58
CA ASP A 12 12.98 1.11 15.55
C ASP A 12 13.79 0.30 14.52
N ASP A 13 13.24 -0.76 13.99
CA ASP A 13 13.89 -1.56 12.94
C ASP A 13 13.68 -1.02 11.53
N MET A 14 12.92 0.07 11.37
CA MET A 14 12.62 0.65 10.07
C MET A 14 13.55 1.83 9.77
N GLY A 15 14.02 1.92 8.51
CA GLY A 15 14.89 3.00 8.06
C GLY A 15 14.18 4.32 7.75
N GLY A 16 12.88 4.43 7.98
CA GLY A 16 12.09 5.63 7.71
C GLY A 16 10.64 5.42 8.07
N ALA A 17 9.81 6.44 7.92
CA ALA A 17 8.38 6.36 8.17
C ALA A 17 7.66 5.69 7.00
N ALA A 18 6.66 4.87 7.31
CA ALA A 18 5.75 4.34 6.31
C ALA A 18 4.71 5.40 5.94
N VAL A 19 4.39 5.52 4.66
CA VAL A 19 3.44 6.51 4.15
C VAL A 19 2.32 5.80 3.38
N HIS A 20 1.52 5.02 4.09
CA HIS A 20 0.50 4.16 3.48
C HIS A 20 -0.62 4.96 2.82
N ASP A 21 -1.15 5.97 3.50
CA ASP A 21 -2.31 6.72 3.02
C ASP A 21 -1.98 7.54 1.76
N PRO A 22 -0.86 8.29 1.70
CA PRO A 22 -0.48 8.95 0.47
C PRO A 22 -0.28 7.98 -0.70
N LEU A 23 0.29 6.79 -0.44
CA LEU A 23 0.49 5.80 -1.48
C LEU A 23 -0.84 5.26 -2.02
N ALA A 24 -1.84 5.11 -1.17
CA ALA A 24 -3.16 4.68 -1.63
C ALA A 24 -3.78 5.67 -2.61
N VAL A 25 -3.63 6.97 -2.36
CA VAL A 25 -4.07 8.01 -3.29
C VAL A 25 -3.24 7.97 -4.58
N MET A 26 -1.93 7.83 -4.46
CA MET A 26 -1.01 7.80 -5.61
C MET A 26 -1.24 6.60 -6.52
N ALA A 27 -1.82 5.51 -6.01
CA ALA A 27 -2.21 4.39 -6.84
C ALA A 27 -3.20 4.80 -7.94
N LEU A 28 -3.99 5.85 -7.68
CA LEU A 28 -4.94 6.40 -8.65
C LEU A 28 -4.31 7.50 -9.52
N THR A 29 -3.48 8.35 -8.94
CA THR A 29 -2.90 9.52 -9.62
C THR A 29 -1.62 9.19 -10.39
N HIS A 30 -0.84 8.24 -9.88
CA HIS A 30 0.46 7.86 -10.45
C HIS A 30 0.55 6.34 -10.57
N PRO A 31 -0.35 5.70 -11.35
CA PRO A 31 -0.40 4.24 -11.40
C PRO A 31 0.87 3.58 -11.94
N HIS A 32 1.66 4.30 -12.73
CA HIS A 32 2.91 3.78 -13.29
C HIS A 32 3.97 3.45 -12.24
N LEU A 33 3.83 3.98 -11.01
CA LEU A 33 4.78 3.71 -9.91
C LEU A 33 4.57 2.34 -9.27
N PHE A 34 3.47 1.66 -9.60
CA PHE A 34 3.06 0.45 -8.91
C PHE A 34 3.02 -0.75 -9.83
N THR A 35 3.40 -1.90 -9.28
CA THR A 35 3.16 -3.20 -9.91
C THR A 35 1.88 -3.80 -9.35
N ARG A 36 1.10 -4.45 -10.19
CA ARG A 36 -0.20 -5.02 -9.83
C ARG A 36 -0.27 -6.49 -10.13
N ALA A 37 -1.03 -7.20 -9.32
CA ALA A 37 -1.45 -8.56 -9.60
C ALA A 37 -2.97 -8.62 -9.44
N HIS A 38 -3.66 -9.17 -10.44
CA HIS A 38 -5.11 -9.33 -10.37
C HIS A 38 -5.43 -10.61 -9.61
N ARG A 39 -6.18 -10.49 -8.52
CA ARG A 39 -6.51 -11.60 -7.64
C ARG A 39 -7.94 -11.49 -7.14
N HIS A 40 -8.49 -12.62 -6.72
CA HIS A 40 -9.74 -12.62 -5.97
C HIS A 40 -9.39 -12.36 -4.50
N VAL A 41 -9.97 -11.31 -3.94
CA VAL A 41 -9.69 -10.86 -2.57
C VAL A 41 -11.00 -10.74 -1.81
N VAL A 42 -11.03 -11.27 -0.60
CA VAL A 42 -12.16 -11.12 0.31
C VAL A 42 -11.67 -10.60 1.65
N VAL A 43 -12.56 -9.95 2.40
CA VAL A 43 -12.29 -9.53 3.76
C VAL A 43 -13.19 -10.33 4.69
N GLU A 44 -12.60 -10.95 5.69
CA GLU A 44 -13.35 -11.69 6.71
C GLU A 44 -14.09 -10.72 7.60
N THR A 45 -15.41 -10.88 7.70
CA THR A 45 -16.25 -9.94 8.45
C THR A 45 -16.93 -10.52 9.68
N ALA A 46 -16.87 -11.84 9.86
CA ALA A 46 -17.65 -12.53 10.90
C ALA A 46 -16.80 -13.34 11.90
N GLY A 47 -15.52 -13.54 11.64
CA GLY A 47 -14.67 -14.36 12.51
C GLY A 47 -14.32 -13.66 13.81
N ASP A 48 -14.28 -14.42 14.91
CA ASP A 48 -13.90 -13.85 16.20
C ASP A 48 -12.44 -13.45 16.26
N HIS A 49 -11.57 -14.18 15.57
CA HIS A 49 -10.12 -13.95 15.58
C HIS A 49 -9.61 -13.37 14.27
N THR A 50 -10.38 -13.46 13.19
CA THR A 50 -9.94 -13.10 11.84
C THR A 50 -10.73 -11.95 11.24
N ARG A 51 -11.60 -11.30 11.99
CA ARG A 51 -12.38 -10.18 11.50
C ARG A 51 -11.46 -9.08 10.98
N GLY A 52 -11.69 -8.64 9.75
CA GLY A 52 -10.85 -7.65 9.09
C GLY A 52 -9.67 -8.23 8.33
N MET A 53 -9.43 -9.54 8.43
CA MET A 53 -8.35 -10.18 7.71
C MET A 53 -8.64 -10.17 6.21
N THR A 54 -7.64 -9.79 5.42
CA THR A 54 -7.69 -9.84 3.97
C THR A 54 -7.19 -11.20 3.48
N LEU A 55 -7.99 -11.89 2.69
CA LEU A 55 -7.66 -13.20 2.15
C LEU A 55 -7.50 -13.10 0.64
N ILE A 56 -6.32 -13.46 0.15
CA ILE A 56 -5.95 -13.36 -1.25
C ILE A 56 -5.84 -14.77 -1.82
N ASP A 57 -6.50 -15.01 -2.97
CA ASP A 57 -6.46 -16.31 -3.62
C ASP A 57 -5.17 -16.44 -4.43
N GLU A 58 -4.17 -17.07 -3.83
CA GLU A 58 -2.85 -17.31 -4.42
C GLU A 58 -2.65 -18.74 -4.92
N ARG A 59 -3.74 -19.51 -5.07
CA ARG A 59 -3.65 -20.89 -5.56
C ARG A 59 -3.14 -20.93 -7.01
N ALA A 60 -2.86 -22.12 -7.52
CA ALA A 60 -2.45 -22.32 -8.91
C ALA A 60 -3.47 -21.68 -9.86
N LEU A 61 -3.00 -21.17 -11.00
CA LEU A 61 -3.81 -20.37 -11.91
C LEU A 61 -5.12 -21.07 -12.30
N ILE A 62 -5.09 -22.38 -12.51
CA ILE A 62 -6.27 -23.16 -12.92
C ILE A 62 -7.32 -23.25 -11.79
N GLU A 63 -6.91 -23.06 -10.53
CA GLU A 63 -7.77 -23.19 -9.36
C GLU A 63 -8.25 -21.84 -8.83
N ARG A 64 -7.64 -20.75 -9.24
CA ARG A 64 -7.97 -19.43 -8.74
C ARG A 64 -9.37 -19.00 -9.16
N ARG A 65 -10.05 -18.33 -8.26
CA ARG A 65 -11.29 -17.64 -8.59
C ARG A 65 -11.01 -16.47 -9.52
N PRO A 66 -11.98 -16.08 -10.37
CA PRO A 66 -11.83 -14.89 -11.19
C PRO A 66 -11.45 -13.66 -10.35
N PRO A 67 -10.50 -12.84 -10.80
CA PRO A 67 -10.07 -11.68 -10.03
C PRO A 67 -11.20 -10.67 -9.83
N ASN A 68 -11.24 -10.07 -8.65
CA ASN A 68 -12.13 -8.96 -8.34
C ASN A 68 -11.36 -7.70 -7.91
N CYS A 69 -10.03 -7.78 -7.89
CA CYS A 69 -9.20 -6.71 -7.33
C CYS A 69 -7.86 -6.67 -8.05
N ALA A 70 -7.36 -5.46 -8.30
CA ALA A 70 -5.99 -5.22 -8.71
C ALA A 70 -5.18 -4.95 -7.44
N MET A 71 -4.44 -5.95 -6.98
CA MET A 71 -3.64 -5.86 -5.77
C MET A 71 -2.29 -5.25 -6.08
N LEU A 72 -1.89 -4.24 -5.33
CA LEU A 72 -0.58 -3.61 -5.49
C LEU A 72 0.47 -4.47 -4.78
N THR A 73 1.48 -4.89 -5.50
CA THR A 73 2.51 -5.80 -5.00
C THR A 73 3.87 -5.13 -4.82
N HIS A 74 4.09 -4.01 -5.47
CA HIS A 74 5.37 -3.32 -5.43
C HIS A 74 5.18 -1.86 -5.79
N VAL A 75 6.05 -0.99 -5.26
CA VAL A 75 6.06 0.43 -5.57
C VAL A 75 7.49 0.89 -5.82
N ASP A 76 7.68 1.83 -6.76
CA ASP A 76 8.93 2.56 -6.90
C ASP A 76 8.99 3.60 -5.78
N ALA A 77 9.59 3.23 -4.66
CA ALA A 77 9.57 4.03 -3.44
C ALA A 77 10.30 5.36 -3.63
N ASP A 78 11.44 5.36 -4.29
CA ASP A 78 12.22 6.59 -4.48
C ASP A 78 11.44 7.62 -5.27
N GLU A 79 10.85 7.23 -6.39
CA GLU A 79 10.05 8.14 -7.20
C GLU A 79 8.77 8.56 -6.48
N ALA A 80 8.17 7.66 -5.71
CA ALA A 80 6.99 7.98 -4.91
C ALA A 80 7.28 9.07 -3.88
N PHE A 81 8.40 8.97 -3.18
CA PHE A 81 8.81 10.00 -2.22
C PHE A 81 9.12 11.33 -2.91
N ASP A 82 9.74 11.30 -4.08
CA ASP A 82 9.99 12.52 -4.86
C ASP A 82 8.67 13.21 -5.21
N VAL A 83 7.65 12.48 -5.61
CA VAL A 83 6.33 13.03 -5.91
C VAL A 83 5.70 13.65 -4.67
N ILE A 84 5.78 12.99 -3.52
CA ILE A 84 5.24 13.49 -2.26
C ILE A 84 5.93 14.80 -1.85
N VAL A 85 7.26 14.81 -1.89
CA VAL A 85 8.06 15.99 -1.51
C VAL A 85 7.75 17.15 -2.44
N GLU A 86 7.67 16.92 -3.74
CA GLU A 86 7.34 17.95 -4.72
C GLU A 86 5.93 18.50 -4.50
N ALA A 87 4.98 17.64 -4.19
CA ALA A 87 3.61 18.07 -3.90
C ALA A 87 3.55 18.97 -2.66
N ILE A 88 4.26 18.62 -1.60
CA ILE A 88 4.34 19.43 -0.39
C ILE A 88 5.03 20.78 -0.68
N ALA A 89 6.14 20.73 -1.40
CA ALA A 89 6.90 21.94 -1.75
C ALA A 89 6.08 22.91 -2.59
N SER A 90 5.13 22.43 -3.39
CA SER A 90 4.29 23.26 -4.24
C SER A 90 3.43 24.25 -3.43
N PHE A 91 3.12 23.92 -2.18
CA PHE A 91 2.32 24.79 -1.31
C PHE A 91 3.11 25.99 -0.76
N SER A 92 4.42 25.98 -0.85
CA SER A 92 5.28 27.07 -0.39
C SER A 92 5.66 28.04 -1.49
N ARG A 93 5.19 27.86 -2.70
CA ARG A 93 5.53 28.70 -3.86
C ARG A 93 4.57 29.84 -4.06
#